data_184e891a5f820d3b2760c7e24c535d65
#
_entry.id   184e891a5f820d3b2760c7e24c535d65
#
_cell.length_a   1.000
_cell.length_b   1.000
_cell.length_c   1.000
_cell.angle_alpha   90.00
_cell.angle_beta   90.00
_cell.angle_gamma   90.00
#
_symmetry.space_group_name_H-M   'P 1'
#
loop_
_entity.id
_entity.type
_entity.pdbx_description
1 polymer ?
#
loop_
_entity_poly.entity_id
_entity_poly.type
_entity_poly.pdbx_seq_one_letter_code
_entity_poly.pdbx_strand_id
1 'polypeptide(L)'
;MLGDPTVQGSTRPDLAQAPAPVSTRQPGVLIDLSRREVQLDGESLNLTFKEFELLNYLVENGERTVGREELLDALWRNADEVPNERTIDVHIRRLRAKLGRLANTVRTVRGQGYRFYRHPEVVVWAAPEYSI
;
A
#
# COMPACT_ATOMS: atom_id res chain seq x y z
N MET A 1 -25.48 -38.91 6.22
CA MET A 1 -25.57 -38.61 6.06
C MET A 1 -25.30 -38.00 6.17
N LEU A 2 -25.34 -38.15 6.08
CA LEU A 2 -25.27 -37.46 6.06
C LEU A 2 -24.89 -36.72 6.04
N GLY A 3 -24.84 -36.71 6.02
CA GLY A 3 -24.68 -35.76 5.92
C GLY A 3 -24.05 -35.08 5.93
N ASP A 4 -23.97 -35.02 5.88
CA ASP A 4 -23.57 -34.20 5.84
C ASP A 4 -22.97 -33.53 5.80
N PRO A 5 -23.04 -33.92 5.66
CA PRO A 5 -22.55 -33.00 5.57
C PRO A 5 -22.11 -32.23 5.62
N THR A 6 -22.24 -32.30 5.58
CA THR A 6 -22.12 -31.36 5.55
C THR A 6 -21.66 -30.66 5.51
N VAL A 7 -21.64 -30.95 5.44
CA VAL A 7 -21.54 -30.06 5.30
C VAL A 7 -21.07 -29.42 5.28
N GLN A 8 -20.98 -29.44 5.37
CA GLN A 8 -20.82 -28.60 5.28
C GLN A 8 -20.51 -27.91 5.22
N GLY A 9 -20.53 -28.28 5.39
CA GLY A 9 -20.59 -27.30 5.20
C GLY A 9 -20.15 -26.72 5.20
N SER A 10 -20.09 -26.82 5.13
CA SER A 10 -20.02 -25.97 4.96
C SER A 10 -19.72 -25.30 4.79
N THR A 11 -19.64 -25.37 4.76
CA THR A 11 -19.67 -24.53 4.50
C THR A 11 -19.44 -23.85 4.34
N ARG A 12 -19.47 -23.76 4.39
CA ARG A 12 -19.54 -22.89 4.09
C ARG A 12 -19.47 -22.07 4.21
N PRO A 13 -19.46 -22.05 4.26
CA PRO A 13 -19.51 -20.95 4.27
C PRO A 13 -19.26 -20.22 4.26
N ASP A 14 -19.34 -20.19 4.26
CA ASP A 14 -19.38 -19.30 4.23
C ASP A 14 -19.06 -18.67 4.07
N LEU A 15 -19.03 -18.77 4.07
CA LEU A 15 -18.98 -17.96 3.85
C LEU A 15 -18.83 -17.19 3.87
N ALA A 16 -18.80 -17.10 4.05
CA ALA A 16 -18.80 -16.17 3.93
C ALA A 16 -18.46 -15.49 4.21
N GLN A 17 -18.48 -15.55 4.48
CA GLN A 17 -18.25 -14.78 4.59
C GLN A 17 -17.68 -14.09 4.60
N ALA A 18 -17.63 -14.05 4.58
CA ALA A 18 -17.12 -13.31 4.41
C ALA A 18 -16.65 -12.61 4.31
N PRO A 19 -16.89 -12.58 4.28
CA PRO A 19 -16.23 -11.73 3.72
C PRO A 19 -15.17 -11.23 4.17
N ALA A 20 -15.05 -10.89 4.34
CA ALA A 20 -14.06 -10.22 4.74
C ALA A 20 -12.97 -10.96 5.04
N PRO A 21 -13.09 -11.73 5.53
CA PRO A 21 -11.99 -12.30 5.96
C PRO A 21 -11.11 -12.71 4.99
N VAL A 22 -11.61 -13.05 4.11
CA VAL A 22 -10.88 -13.42 3.17
C VAL A 22 -9.87 -12.53 2.83
N SER A 23 -10.21 -11.38 2.74
CA SER A 23 -9.28 -10.43 2.31
C SER A 23 -8.12 -10.41 3.19
N THR A 24 -8.24 -10.84 4.38
CA THR A 24 -7.14 -10.76 5.25
C THR A 24 -6.04 -11.69 4.89
N ARG A 25 -6.29 -12.65 4.04
CA ARG A 25 -5.23 -13.53 3.68
C ARG A 25 -4.72 -13.30 2.31
N GLN A 26 -5.06 -12.18 1.73
CA GLN A 26 -4.61 -11.90 0.39
C GLN A 26 -3.10 -11.78 0.36
N PRO A 27 -2.42 -12.49 -0.51
CA PRO A 27 -0.97 -12.33 -0.62
C PRO A 27 -0.63 -11.01 -1.28
N GLY A 28 0.56 -10.52 -1.02
CA GLY A 28 1.03 -9.30 -1.63
C GLY A 28 0.66 -8.08 -0.82
N VAL A 29 0.73 -6.92 -1.45
CA VAL A 29 0.50 -5.66 -0.77
C VAL A 29 -0.88 -5.14 -1.09
N LEU A 30 -1.63 -4.81 -0.06
CA LEU A 30 -2.92 -4.18 -0.21
C LEU A 30 -2.79 -2.76 0.35
N ILE A 31 -3.03 -1.77 -0.46
CA ILE A 31 -2.97 -0.39 -0.05
C ILE A 31 -4.40 0.13 0.04
N ASP A 32 -4.84 0.41 1.26
CA ASP A 32 -6.20 0.87 1.49
C ASP A 32 -6.14 2.38 1.69
N LEU A 33 -6.47 3.11 0.66
CA LEU A 33 -6.36 4.56 0.71
C LEU A 33 -7.37 5.19 1.65
N SER A 34 -8.53 4.58 1.79
CA SER A 34 -9.54 5.17 2.62
C SER A 34 -9.21 5.04 4.10
N ARG A 35 -8.52 3.98 4.49
CA ARG A 35 -8.14 3.77 5.87
C ARG A 35 -6.71 4.15 6.14
N ARG A 36 -5.99 4.54 5.13
CA ARG A 36 -4.58 4.91 5.20
C ARG A 36 -3.78 3.76 5.82
N GLU A 37 -4.04 2.58 5.33
CA GLU A 37 -3.42 1.38 5.82
C GLU A 37 -2.79 0.59 4.71
N VAL A 38 -1.70 -0.09 5.01
CA VAL A 38 -1.03 -0.95 4.03
C VAL A 38 -0.82 -2.30 4.68
N GLN A 39 -1.16 -3.35 3.98
CA GLN A 39 -0.94 -4.70 4.47
C GLN A 39 0.00 -5.45 3.54
N LEU A 40 0.82 -6.30 4.09
CA LEU A 40 1.67 -7.18 3.31
C LEU A 40 1.33 -8.59 3.72
N ASP A 41 0.85 -9.39 2.78
CA ASP A 41 0.44 -10.78 3.01
C ASP A 41 -0.54 -10.89 4.18
N GLY A 42 -1.45 -9.93 4.26
CA GLY A 42 -2.50 -9.97 5.26
C GLY A 42 -2.18 -9.31 6.58
N GLU A 43 -0.94 -8.83 6.76
CA GLU A 43 -0.58 -8.21 8.01
C GLU A 43 -0.38 -6.71 7.83
N SER A 44 -0.91 -5.92 8.74
CA SER A 44 -0.75 -4.48 8.66
C SER A 44 0.69 -4.07 8.83
N LEU A 45 1.14 -3.19 7.98
CA LEU A 45 2.46 -2.63 8.11
C LEU A 45 2.38 -1.37 8.95
N ASN A 46 3.37 -1.18 9.79
CA ASN A 46 3.39 -0.03 10.67
C ASN A 46 4.10 1.12 9.98
N LEU A 47 3.43 1.77 9.05
CA LEU A 47 4.00 2.90 8.35
C LEU A 47 3.77 4.17 9.13
N THR A 48 4.74 5.07 9.11
CA THR A 48 4.51 6.38 9.66
C THR A 48 3.62 7.15 8.70
N PHE A 49 3.09 8.26 9.17
CA PHE A 49 2.23 9.08 8.34
C PHE A 49 2.95 9.51 7.07
N LYS A 50 4.19 9.94 7.20
CA LYS A 50 4.95 10.37 6.03
C LYS A 50 5.30 9.22 5.10
N GLU A 51 5.54 8.03 5.63
CA GLU A 51 5.80 6.88 4.80
C GLU A 51 4.57 6.51 4.00
N PHE A 52 3.40 6.58 4.62
CA PHE A 52 2.18 6.30 3.90
C PHE A 52 1.95 7.35 2.82
N GLU A 53 2.14 8.64 3.14
CA GLU A 53 1.95 9.69 2.17
C GLU A 53 2.90 9.54 0.99
N LEU A 54 4.13 9.15 1.26
CA LEU A 54 5.11 8.94 0.22
C LEU A 54 4.66 7.82 -0.71
N LEU A 55 4.26 6.69 -0.16
CA LEU A 55 3.81 5.57 -0.95
C LEU A 55 2.57 5.97 -1.76
N ASN A 56 1.63 6.65 -1.12
CA ASN A 56 0.41 7.07 -1.77
C ASN A 56 0.71 7.99 -2.96
N TYR A 57 1.60 8.93 -2.77
CA TYR A 57 1.94 9.87 -3.84
C TYR A 57 2.58 9.12 -5.02
N LEU A 58 3.46 8.19 -4.73
CA LEU A 58 4.11 7.42 -5.78
C LEU A 58 3.11 6.53 -6.51
N VAL A 59 2.18 5.94 -5.79
CA VAL A 59 1.17 5.09 -6.38
C VAL A 59 0.23 5.91 -7.27
N GLU A 60 -0.17 7.09 -6.81
CA GLU A 60 -1.04 7.93 -7.60
C GLU A 60 -0.37 8.43 -8.85
N ASN A 61 0.94 8.50 -8.85
CA ASN A 61 1.70 8.93 -10.01
C ASN A 61 2.47 7.76 -10.61
N GLY A 62 1.91 6.56 -10.50
CA GLY A 62 2.59 5.35 -10.94
C GLY A 62 3.02 5.41 -12.37
N GLU A 63 4.15 4.78 -12.63
CA GLU A 63 4.71 4.74 -13.96
C GLU A 63 5.26 6.08 -14.43
N ARG A 64 5.44 7.01 -13.52
CA ARG A 64 6.10 8.27 -13.81
C ARG A 64 7.18 8.44 -12.75
N THR A 65 8.33 8.91 -13.12
CA THR A 65 9.37 9.19 -12.15
C THR A 65 9.06 10.48 -11.42
N VAL A 66 9.13 10.44 -10.10
CA VAL A 66 8.83 11.59 -9.28
C VAL A 66 10.13 12.02 -8.62
N GLY A 67 10.51 13.28 -8.79
CA GLY A 67 11.76 13.79 -8.23
C GLY A 67 11.66 14.04 -6.75
N ARG A 68 12.82 14.10 -6.09
CA ARG A 68 12.85 14.33 -4.65
C ARG A 68 12.23 15.66 -4.29
N GLU A 69 12.46 16.67 -5.11
CA GLU A 69 11.93 17.99 -4.84
C GLU A 69 10.42 17.98 -4.89
N GLU A 70 9.87 17.28 -5.86
CA GLU A 70 8.43 17.15 -5.98
C GLU A 70 7.86 16.43 -4.77
N LEU A 71 8.54 15.39 -4.30
CA LEU A 71 8.08 14.64 -3.14
C LEU A 71 8.12 15.50 -1.88
N LEU A 72 9.17 16.31 -1.74
CA LEU A 72 9.22 17.22 -0.59
C LEU A 72 8.06 18.18 -0.62
N ASP A 73 7.79 18.76 -1.79
CA ASP A 73 6.71 19.71 -1.90
C ASP A 73 5.37 19.05 -1.58
N ALA A 74 5.17 17.84 -2.03
CA ALA A 74 3.91 17.15 -1.79
C ALA A 74 3.73 16.77 -0.33
N LEU A 75 4.78 16.26 0.30
CA LEU A 75 4.67 15.75 1.66
C LEU A 75 4.76 16.82 2.74
N TRP A 76 5.42 17.92 2.43
CA TRP A 76 5.55 19.01 3.39
C TRP A 76 4.92 20.30 2.90
N ARG A 77 3.85 20.17 2.14
CA ARG A 77 3.21 21.30 1.51
C ARG A 77 2.79 22.38 2.47
N ASN A 78 2.31 22.04 3.61
CA ASN A 78 1.84 23.01 4.57
C ASN A 78 2.76 23.21 5.76
N ALA A 79 3.98 22.74 5.65
CA ALA A 79 4.90 22.85 6.77
C ALA A 79 5.64 24.18 6.74
N ASP A 80 5.97 24.70 7.92
CA ASP A 80 6.74 25.92 7.99
C ASP A 80 8.16 25.72 7.51
N GLU A 81 8.70 24.54 7.72
CA GLU A 81 10.03 24.25 7.28
C GLU A 81 10.05 22.98 6.48
N VAL A 82 10.76 23.00 5.38
CA VAL A 82 10.87 21.85 4.51
C VAL A 82 12.24 21.22 4.72
N PRO A 83 12.29 19.93 5.00
CA PRO A 83 13.60 19.30 5.26
C PRO A 83 14.42 19.17 3.99
N ASN A 84 15.62 18.68 4.15
CA ASN A 84 16.52 18.47 3.05
C ASN A 84 16.04 17.29 2.22
N GLU A 85 16.36 17.27 0.93
CA GLU A 85 15.97 16.19 0.05
C GLU A 85 16.41 14.82 0.53
N ARG A 86 17.47 14.74 1.31
CA ARG A 86 17.91 13.45 1.81
C ARG A 86 16.87 12.81 2.70
N THR A 87 15.97 13.60 3.27
CA THR A 87 14.91 13.06 4.09
C THR A 87 14.04 12.12 3.27
N ILE A 88 13.87 12.42 1.98
CA ILE A 88 13.10 11.55 1.10
C ILE A 88 13.80 10.18 1.01
N ASP A 89 15.13 10.20 0.84
CA ASP A 89 15.87 8.94 0.70
C ASP A 89 15.73 8.09 1.96
N VAL A 90 15.72 8.70 3.12
CA VAL A 90 15.56 7.98 4.37
C VAL A 90 14.18 7.36 4.45
N HIS A 91 13.16 8.11 4.06
CA HIS A 91 11.80 7.60 4.09
C HIS A 91 11.61 6.48 3.07
N ILE A 92 12.24 6.59 1.92
CA ILE A 92 12.18 5.53 0.91
C ILE A 92 12.82 4.26 1.45
N ARG A 93 13.99 4.41 2.11
CA ARG A 93 14.67 3.24 2.65
C ARG A 93 13.79 2.53 3.68
N ARG A 94 13.17 3.30 4.55
CA ARG A 94 12.33 2.71 5.58
C ARG A 94 11.09 2.06 4.97
N LEU A 95 10.51 2.72 3.97
CA LEU A 95 9.35 2.19 3.30
C LEU A 95 9.68 0.86 2.62
N ARG A 96 10.81 0.82 1.91
CA ARG A 96 11.22 -0.42 1.25
C ARG A 96 11.45 -1.54 2.25
N ALA A 97 12.06 -1.22 3.38
CA ALA A 97 12.30 -2.24 4.39
C ALA A 97 10.99 -2.82 4.86
N LYS A 98 9.96 -2.00 5.00
CA LYS A 98 8.66 -2.48 5.48
C LYS A 98 7.91 -3.23 4.39
N LEU A 99 8.12 -2.88 3.12
CA LEU A 99 7.48 -3.59 2.04
C LEU A 99 8.08 -4.98 1.80
N GLY A 100 9.26 -5.21 2.34
CA GLY A 100 9.84 -6.55 2.32
C GLY A 100 10.06 -7.08 0.93
N ARG A 101 9.48 -8.23 0.63
CA ARG A 101 9.71 -8.86 -0.66
C ARG A 101 9.15 -8.06 -1.82
N LEU A 102 8.31 -7.08 -1.55
CA LEU A 102 7.78 -6.25 -2.61
C LEU A 102 8.43 -4.86 -2.63
N ALA A 103 9.60 -4.73 -2.02
CA ALA A 103 10.32 -3.47 -2.00
C ALA A 103 10.65 -2.96 -3.41
N ASN A 104 10.78 -3.86 -4.36
CA ASN A 104 11.13 -3.47 -5.70
C ASN A 104 10.03 -2.74 -6.46
N THR A 105 8.84 -2.63 -5.89
CA THR A 105 7.79 -1.84 -6.52
C THR A 105 8.11 -0.36 -6.39
N VAL A 106 8.95 0.03 -5.43
CA VAL A 106 9.38 1.41 -5.29
C VAL A 106 10.85 1.45 -5.68
N ARG A 107 11.16 1.99 -6.84
CA ARG A 107 12.51 1.93 -7.37
C ARG A 107 13.14 3.30 -7.47
N THR A 108 14.45 3.31 -7.35
CA THR A 108 15.22 4.50 -7.58
C THR A 108 15.47 4.64 -9.08
N VAL A 109 15.18 5.80 -9.62
CA VAL A 109 15.57 6.11 -10.99
C VAL A 109 16.78 7.03 -10.86
N ARG A 110 17.95 6.47 -11.12
CA ARG A 110 19.18 7.12 -10.81
C ARG A 110 19.25 8.52 -11.39
N GLY A 111 19.57 9.47 -10.53
CA GLY A 111 19.71 10.87 -10.94
C GLY A 111 18.39 11.57 -11.16
N GLN A 112 17.27 10.90 -11.02
CA GLN A 112 15.99 11.51 -11.32
C GLN A 112 14.99 11.47 -10.19
N GLY A 113 14.99 10.45 -9.38
CA GLY A 113 14.05 10.33 -8.27
C GLY A 113 13.59 8.91 -8.06
N TYR A 114 12.30 8.76 -7.83
CA TYR A 114 11.74 7.46 -7.50
C TYR A 114 10.51 7.19 -8.35
N ARG A 115 10.17 5.91 -8.49
CA ARG A 115 9.05 5.53 -9.33
C ARG A 115 8.40 4.28 -8.79
N PHE A 116 7.07 4.27 -8.79
CA PHE A 116 6.32 3.10 -8.39
C PHE A 116 6.05 2.27 -9.63
N TYR A 117 6.36 0.98 -9.57
CA TYR A 117 6.10 0.07 -10.67
C TYR A 117 4.99 -0.87 -10.29
N ARG A 118 4.04 -1.05 -11.18
CA ARG A 118 2.93 -1.92 -10.92
C ARG A 118 3.40 -3.34 -10.75
N HIS A 119 2.74 -4.07 -9.92
CA HIS A 119 3.07 -5.45 -9.66
C HIS A 119 1.76 -6.19 -9.43
N PRO A 120 1.62 -7.42 -9.97
CA PRO A 120 0.37 -8.16 -9.81
C PRO A 120 -0.03 -8.39 -8.37
N GLU A 121 0.93 -8.41 -7.46
CA GLU A 121 0.62 -8.61 -6.07
C GLU A 121 0.42 -7.32 -5.29
N VAL A 122 0.28 -6.20 -5.95
CA VAL A 122 -0.01 -4.95 -5.28
C VAL A 122 -1.40 -4.50 -5.70
N VAL A 123 -2.29 -4.38 -4.75
CA VAL A 123 -3.65 -3.97 -5.00
C VAL A 123 -3.89 -2.66 -4.28
N VAL A 124 -4.40 -1.69 -5.00
CA VAL A 124 -4.72 -0.40 -4.41
C VAL A 124 -6.24 -0.33 -4.32
N TRP A 125 -6.73 -0.12 -3.11
CA TRP A 125 -8.16 -0.10 -2.90
C TRP A 125 -8.58 1.24 -2.32
N ALA A 126 -9.59 1.81 -2.88
CA ALA A 126 -10.12 3.05 -2.37
C ALA A 126 -11.61 2.85 -2.20
N ALA A 127 -12.15 3.44 -1.16
CA ALA A 127 -13.57 3.32 -0.95
C ALA A 127 -14.28 3.95 -2.12
N PRO A 128 -15.37 3.35 -2.55
CA PRO A 128 -16.11 3.91 -3.64
C PRO A 128 -16.61 5.27 -3.26
N GLU A 129 -16.62 6.10 -4.24
CA GLU A 129 -17.02 7.39 -3.95
C GLU A 129 -18.42 7.62 -4.02
N TYR A 130 -19.19 6.71 -4.32
CA TYR A 130 -20.52 6.94 -4.45
C TYR A 130 -21.18 7.26 -3.25
N SER A 131 -20.54 7.10 -2.27
CA SER A 131 -21.14 7.38 -1.15
C SER A 131 -22.07 8.43 -1.30
N ILE A 132 -22.28 8.75 -2.05
CA ILE A 132 -23.11 9.71 -2.29
C ILE A 132 -24.01 9.75 -1.86
#